data_67e9bc483302a268d43d612495926c40
#
_entry.id   67e9bc483302a268d43d612495926c40
#
_cell.length_a   1.000
_cell.length_b   1.000
_cell.length_c   1.000
_cell.angle_alpha   90.00
_cell.angle_beta   90.00
_cell.angle_gamma   90.00
#
_symmetry.space_group_name_H-M   'P 1'
#
loop_
_entity.id
_entity.type
_entity.pdbx_description
1 polymer ?
#
loop_
_entity_poly.entity_id
_entity_poly.type
_entity_poly.pdbx_seq_one_letter_code
_entity_poly.pdbx_strand_id
1 'polypeptide(L)'
;MTSPDCSDATLAVWARRAGVALLALALALGAKLALAIAPFVVKDIRVEGVQRTEAGTVFSYLPIKVGETIDDEKVAAAVKALFATGFFRDVRLEVQDGVLLVIVQERPTISKAEITGNKEFDTDTLKKAL
;
A
#
# COMPACT_ATOMS: atom_id res chain seq x y z
N MET A 1 -57.87 36.59 27.40
CA MET A 1 -57.13 35.45 28.00
C MET A 1 -56.63 34.58 26.88
N THR A 2 -55.42 34.77 26.51
CA THR A 2 -54.73 33.92 25.54
C THR A 2 -54.04 32.82 26.29
N SER A 3 -54.49 31.59 26.12
CA SER A 3 -53.78 30.43 26.65
C SER A 3 -52.44 30.31 25.94
N PRO A 4 -51.32 30.09 26.64
CA PRO A 4 -50.07 29.84 26.02
C PRO A 4 -50.12 28.53 25.24
N ASP A 5 -49.87 28.62 23.98
CA ASP A 5 -49.83 27.49 23.08
C ASP A 5 -48.75 26.50 23.54
N CYS A 6 -49.18 25.38 24.08
CA CYS A 6 -48.32 24.26 24.47
C CYS A 6 -47.68 23.54 23.29
N SER A 7 -48.00 23.97 22.04
CA SER A 7 -47.53 23.31 20.83
C SER A 7 -46.08 23.66 20.46
N ASP A 8 -45.61 24.87 20.82
CA ASP A 8 -44.24 25.30 20.45
C ASP A 8 -43.14 24.59 21.24
N ALA A 9 -43.39 24.22 22.47
CA ALA A 9 -42.41 23.51 23.28
C ALA A 9 -42.17 22.05 22.81
N THR A 10 -43.18 21.42 22.27
CA THR A 10 -43.08 20.05 21.74
C THR A 10 -42.36 20.01 20.40
N LEU A 11 -42.59 20.96 19.50
CA LEU A 11 -41.88 21.08 18.23
C LEU A 11 -40.40 21.34 18.42
N ALA A 12 -39.98 22.17 19.37
CA ALA A 12 -38.58 22.44 19.67
C ALA A 12 -37.86 21.19 20.21
N VAL A 13 -38.51 20.36 21.00
CA VAL A 13 -37.93 19.10 21.49
C VAL A 13 -37.77 18.07 20.36
N TRP A 14 -38.74 17.99 19.48
CA TRP A 14 -38.63 17.10 18.31
C TRP A 14 -37.56 17.51 17.33
N ALA A 15 -37.38 18.80 17.04
CA ALA A 15 -36.34 19.33 16.19
C ALA A 15 -34.94 19.08 16.76
N ARG A 16 -34.75 19.20 18.08
CA ARG A 16 -33.50 18.89 18.76
C ARG A 16 -33.18 17.39 18.72
N ARG A 17 -34.19 16.52 18.91
CA ARG A 17 -34.00 15.06 18.82
C ARG A 17 -33.69 14.60 17.39
N ALA A 18 -34.35 15.18 16.40
CA ALA A 18 -34.07 14.91 14.99
C ALA A 18 -32.64 15.35 14.59
N GLY A 19 -32.18 16.51 15.06
CA GLY A 19 -30.82 17.00 14.81
C GLY A 19 -29.73 16.11 15.41
N VAL A 20 -29.94 15.64 16.63
CA VAL A 20 -28.99 14.73 17.31
C VAL A 20 -28.97 13.35 16.64
N ALA A 21 -30.14 12.85 16.22
CA ALA A 21 -30.23 11.58 15.49
C ALA A 21 -29.54 11.65 14.12
N LEU A 22 -29.69 12.74 13.39
CA LEU A 22 -29.00 12.96 12.10
C LEU A 22 -27.48 13.10 12.28
N LEU A 23 -27.03 13.78 13.31
CA LEU A 23 -25.61 13.92 13.63
C LEU A 23 -25.00 12.56 14.03
N ALA A 24 -25.69 11.79 14.85
CA ALA A 24 -25.27 10.44 15.24
C ALA A 24 -25.21 9.47 14.04
N LEU A 25 -26.15 9.59 13.11
CA LEU A 25 -26.16 8.79 11.87
C LEU A 25 -24.99 9.18 10.95
N ALA A 26 -24.65 10.45 10.83
CA ALA A 26 -23.53 10.93 10.06
C ALA A 26 -22.17 10.48 10.64
N LEU A 27 -22.03 10.48 11.97
CA LEU A 27 -20.84 9.92 12.64
C LEU A 27 -20.71 8.40 12.47
N ALA A 28 -21.82 7.67 12.48
CA ALA A 28 -21.82 6.23 12.27
C ALA A 28 -21.45 5.83 10.82
N LEU A 29 -21.81 6.64 9.82
CA LEU A 29 -21.40 6.41 8.43
C LEU A 29 -19.92 6.76 8.17
N GLY A 30 -19.35 7.71 8.92
CA GLY A 30 -17.96 8.11 8.77
C GLY A 30 -16.93 7.11 9.32
N ALA A 31 -17.34 6.18 10.16
CA ALA A 31 -16.44 5.25 10.84
C ALA A 31 -16.09 3.98 10.04
N LYS A 32 -16.59 3.82 8.81
CA LYS A 32 -16.40 2.57 8.03
C LYS A 32 -15.28 2.60 6.98
N LEU A 33 -14.44 3.61 6.96
CA LEU A 33 -13.38 3.75 5.96
C LEU A 33 -11.97 3.43 6.45
N ALA A 34 -11.82 2.82 7.60
CA ALA A 34 -10.56 2.17 7.94
C ALA A 34 -10.60 0.73 7.40
N LEU A 35 -10.24 0.55 6.12
CA LEU A 35 -9.87 -0.74 5.56
C LEU A 35 -8.50 -1.13 6.15
N ALA A 36 -8.47 -1.40 7.45
CA ALA A 36 -7.35 -2.09 8.06
C ALA A 36 -7.38 -3.53 7.55
N ILE A 37 -6.28 -4.00 6.97
CA ILE A 37 -6.12 -5.40 6.60
C ILE A 37 -6.20 -6.20 7.90
N ALA A 38 -7.21 -7.05 8.02
CA ALA A 38 -7.32 -7.92 9.18
C ALA A 38 -6.07 -8.82 9.26
N PRO A 39 -5.47 -9.00 10.44
CA PRO A 39 -4.33 -9.89 10.60
C PRO A 39 -4.66 -11.28 10.06
N PHE A 40 -3.81 -11.83 9.21
CA PHE A 40 -4.00 -13.15 8.62
C PHE A 40 -2.71 -13.96 8.64
N VAL A 41 -2.84 -15.28 8.64
CA VAL A 41 -1.68 -16.19 8.58
C VAL A 41 -1.35 -16.46 7.12
N VAL A 42 -0.09 -16.25 6.75
CA VAL A 42 0.42 -16.52 5.41
C VAL A 42 0.54 -18.02 5.19
N LYS A 43 -0.21 -18.54 4.24
CA LYS A 43 -0.16 -19.95 3.82
C LYS A 43 0.91 -20.19 2.77
N ASP A 44 1.08 -19.21 1.88
CA ASP A 44 2.04 -19.26 0.78
C ASP A 44 2.45 -17.84 0.37
N ILE A 45 3.62 -17.71 -0.25
CA ILE A 45 4.12 -16.44 -0.77
C ILE A 45 4.45 -16.64 -2.25
N ARG A 46 3.88 -15.79 -3.11
CA ARG A 46 4.15 -15.78 -4.55
C ARG A 46 4.74 -14.45 -4.95
N VAL A 47 5.71 -14.48 -5.86
CA VAL A 47 6.34 -13.28 -6.41
C VAL A 47 6.02 -13.21 -7.89
N GLU A 48 5.53 -12.07 -8.33
CA GLU A 48 5.22 -11.78 -9.73
C GLU A 48 5.95 -10.52 -10.20
N GLY A 49 6.21 -10.46 -11.51
CA GLY A 49 6.83 -9.29 -12.15
C GLY A 49 8.37 -9.30 -12.15
N VAL A 50 9.02 -10.32 -11.58
CA VAL A 50 10.46 -10.51 -11.69
C VAL A 50 10.84 -10.99 -13.09
N GLN A 51 11.79 -10.34 -13.73
CA GLN A 51 12.27 -10.68 -15.06
C GLN A 51 13.75 -11.07 -15.05
N ARG A 52 14.55 -10.39 -14.24
CA ARG A 52 16.00 -10.59 -14.10
C ARG A 52 16.41 -11.01 -12.71
N THR A 53 15.68 -10.52 -11.71
CA THR A 53 15.91 -10.90 -10.31
C THR A 53 15.24 -12.25 -10.05
N GLU A 54 15.97 -13.15 -9.42
CA GLU A 54 15.39 -14.42 -9.02
C GLU A 54 14.39 -14.22 -7.85
N ALA A 55 13.30 -14.96 -7.86
CA ALA A 55 12.30 -14.93 -6.78
C ALA A 55 12.93 -15.20 -5.41
N GLY A 56 13.94 -16.07 -5.33
CA GLY A 56 14.70 -16.34 -4.12
C GLY A 56 15.39 -15.11 -3.54
N THR A 57 15.85 -14.20 -4.39
CA THR A 57 16.43 -12.92 -3.94
C THR A 57 15.37 -12.05 -3.28
N VAL A 58 14.16 -11.97 -3.83
CA VAL A 58 13.05 -11.24 -3.22
C VAL A 58 12.70 -11.81 -1.86
N PHE A 59 12.65 -13.13 -1.72
CA PHE A 59 12.41 -13.80 -0.44
C PHE A 59 13.49 -13.51 0.61
N SER A 60 14.75 -13.35 0.19
CA SER A 60 15.86 -13.04 1.11
C SER A 60 15.74 -11.65 1.73
N TYR A 61 15.13 -10.72 1.03
CA TYR A 61 14.91 -9.35 1.53
C TYR A 61 13.52 -9.16 2.18
N LEU A 62 12.63 -10.13 2.03
CA LEU A 62 11.29 -10.07 2.58
C LEU A 62 11.31 -10.45 4.08
N PRO A 63 10.93 -9.55 5.01
CA PRO A 63 10.91 -9.86 6.44
C PRO A 63 9.66 -10.65 6.86
N ILE A 64 9.11 -11.45 5.95
CA ILE A 64 7.87 -12.21 6.13
C ILE A 64 8.13 -13.67 5.75
N LYS A 65 7.65 -14.59 6.58
CA LYS A 65 7.76 -16.03 6.35
C LYS A 65 6.40 -16.70 6.23
N VAL A 66 6.36 -17.81 5.52
CA VAL A 66 5.18 -18.68 5.48
C VAL A 66 4.86 -19.18 6.88
N GLY A 67 3.59 -19.14 7.26
CA GLY A 67 3.11 -19.50 8.59
C GLY A 67 3.13 -18.36 9.62
N GLU A 68 3.61 -17.16 9.22
CA GLU A 68 3.62 -15.98 10.07
C GLU A 68 2.30 -15.22 9.97
N THR A 69 1.88 -14.63 11.07
CA THR A 69 0.73 -13.70 11.07
C THR A 69 1.19 -12.33 10.59
N ILE A 70 0.55 -11.82 9.57
CA ILE A 70 0.84 -10.52 8.98
C ILE A 70 -0.24 -9.53 9.36
N ASP A 71 0.18 -8.32 9.68
CA ASP A 71 -0.62 -7.13 9.89
C ASP A 71 -0.15 -6.00 8.97
N ASP A 72 -0.86 -4.88 8.97
CA ASP A 72 -0.54 -3.72 8.15
C ASP A 72 0.88 -3.18 8.37
N GLU A 73 1.39 -3.26 9.59
CA GLU A 73 2.73 -2.80 9.95
C GLU A 73 3.81 -3.67 9.29
N LYS A 74 3.63 -4.99 9.31
CA LYS A 74 4.54 -5.93 8.64
C LYS A 74 4.49 -5.79 7.12
N VAL A 75 3.32 -5.59 6.55
CA VAL A 75 3.17 -5.31 5.12
C VAL A 75 3.93 -4.04 4.73
N ALA A 76 3.77 -2.96 5.48
CA ALA A 76 4.48 -1.70 5.24
C ALA A 76 6.01 -1.86 5.39
N ALA A 77 6.46 -2.62 6.39
CA ALA A 77 7.87 -2.93 6.59
C ALA A 77 8.45 -3.75 5.43
N ALA A 78 7.70 -4.72 4.91
CA ALA A 78 8.09 -5.53 3.76
C ALA A 78 8.24 -4.70 2.49
N VAL A 79 7.28 -3.84 2.18
CA VAL A 79 7.35 -2.91 1.05
C VAL A 79 8.57 -2.01 1.17
N LYS A 80 8.79 -1.43 2.34
CA LYS A 80 9.93 -0.56 2.61
C LYS A 80 11.27 -1.28 2.45
N ALA A 81 11.37 -2.52 2.94
CA ALA A 81 12.57 -3.33 2.81
C ALA A 81 12.91 -3.63 1.34
N LEU A 82 11.90 -3.97 0.53
CA LEU A 82 12.08 -4.22 -0.90
C LEU A 82 12.47 -2.95 -1.68
N PHE A 83 11.86 -1.81 -1.37
CA PHE A 83 12.28 -0.53 -1.96
C PHE A 83 13.72 -0.15 -1.58
N ALA A 84 14.16 -0.45 -0.37
CA ALA A 84 15.50 -0.16 0.10
C ALA A 84 16.60 -0.91 -0.68
N THR A 85 16.27 -2.03 -1.34
CA THR A 85 17.22 -2.75 -2.19
C THR A 85 17.62 -1.98 -3.44
N GLY A 86 16.78 -1.06 -3.90
CA GLY A 86 16.98 -0.27 -5.11
C GLY A 86 16.73 -1.01 -6.43
N PHE A 87 16.41 -2.31 -6.40
CA PHE A 87 16.18 -3.12 -7.60
C PHE A 87 14.80 -2.88 -8.23
N PHE A 88 13.85 -2.43 -7.43
CA PHE A 88 12.46 -2.32 -7.83
C PHE A 88 12.02 -0.86 -8.00
N ARG A 89 11.24 -0.63 -9.05
CA ARG A 89 10.59 0.65 -9.32
C ARG A 89 9.26 0.76 -8.58
N ASP A 90 8.52 -0.33 -8.51
CA ASP A 90 7.24 -0.44 -7.82
C ASP A 90 7.15 -1.77 -7.08
N VAL A 91 6.53 -1.77 -5.91
CA VAL A 91 6.31 -2.95 -5.08
C VAL A 91 4.89 -2.87 -4.53
N ARG A 92 4.11 -3.92 -4.75
CA ARG A 92 2.76 -4.08 -4.21
C ARG A 92 2.63 -5.41 -3.52
N LEU A 93 1.92 -5.41 -2.43
CA LEU A 93 1.56 -6.63 -1.72
C LEU A 93 0.04 -6.76 -1.75
N GLU A 94 -0.42 -7.90 -2.22
CA GLU A 94 -1.83 -8.27 -2.25
C GLU A 94 -2.03 -9.57 -1.48
N VAL A 95 -3.19 -9.74 -0.92
CA VAL A 95 -3.55 -10.94 -0.17
C VAL A 95 -4.77 -11.59 -0.80
N GLN A 96 -4.62 -12.83 -1.21
CA GLN A 96 -5.70 -13.62 -1.77
C GLN A 96 -5.73 -14.99 -1.09
N ASP A 97 -6.83 -15.29 -0.39
CA ASP A 97 -7.07 -16.60 0.25
C ASP A 97 -5.93 -17.09 1.18
N GLY A 98 -5.27 -16.17 1.88
CA GLY A 98 -4.12 -16.46 2.74
C GLY A 98 -2.78 -16.60 1.98
N VAL A 99 -2.77 -16.37 0.68
CA VAL A 99 -1.56 -16.27 -0.14
C VAL A 99 -1.13 -14.82 -0.23
N LEU A 100 0.12 -14.55 0.13
CA LEU A 100 0.72 -13.24 -0.06
C LEU A 100 1.29 -13.14 -1.47
N LEU A 101 0.70 -12.29 -2.28
CA LEU A 101 1.16 -12.01 -3.63
C LEU A 101 2.05 -10.76 -3.60
N VAL A 102 3.32 -10.92 -3.92
CA VAL A 102 4.30 -9.84 -4.01
C VAL A 102 4.47 -9.48 -5.48
N ILE A 103 3.88 -8.37 -5.88
CA ILE A 103 3.98 -7.86 -7.24
C ILE A 103 5.08 -6.80 -7.27
N VAL A 104 6.12 -7.06 -8.03
CA VAL A 104 7.27 -6.15 -8.16
C VAL A 104 7.47 -5.73 -9.60
N GLN A 105 7.89 -4.50 -9.79
CA GLN A 105 8.32 -3.99 -11.08
C GLN A 105 9.80 -3.62 -11.00
N GLU A 106 10.64 -4.33 -11.74
CA GLU A 106 12.07 -4.08 -11.76
C GLU A 106 12.40 -2.75 -12.44
N ARG A 107 13.47 -2.12 -11.98
CA ARG A 107 14.03 -0.93 -12.65
C ARG A 107 14.71 -1.37 -13.94
N PRO A 108 14.52 -0.63 -15.06
CA PRO A 108 15.30 -0.87 -16.25
C PRO A 108 16.77 -0.55 -15.95
N THR A 109 17.62 -1.55 -16.11
CA THR A 109 19.06 -1.35 -16.08
C THR A 109 19.61 -1.19 -17.49
N ILE A 110 20.45 -0.17 -17.72
CA ILE A 110 21.16 -0.01 -18.97
C ILE A 110 22.24 -1.08 -19.01
N SER A 111 21.96 -2.19 -19.71
CA SER A 111 22.89 -3.32 -19.81
C SER A 111 24.02 -3.08 -20.83
N LYS A 112 23.86 -2.12 -21.73
CA LYS A 112 24.85 -1.79 -22.75
C LYS A 112 24.73 -0.32 -23.15
N ALA A 113 25.75 0.47 -22.85
CA ALA A 113 25.94 1.79 -23.43
C ALA A 113 26.84 1.64 -24.67
N GLU A 114 26.27 1.81 -25.85
CA GLU A 114 27.03 1.80 -27.12
C GLU A 114 27.31 3.24 -27.49
N ILE A 115 28.56 3.62 -27.38
CA ILE A 115 29.04 4.97 -27.75
C ILE A 115 29.50 4.90 -29.19
N THR A 116 28.68 5.41 -30.10
CA THR A 116 29.01 5.53 -31.53
C THR A 116 29.43 6.95 -31.86
N GLY A 117 30.48 7.09 -32.65
CA GLY A 117 30.87 8.38 -33.20
C GLY A 117 32.12 9.04 -32.60
N ASN A 118 32.80 8.36 -31.69
CA ASN A 118 34.00 8.91 -31.06
C ASN A 118 35.29 8.35 -31.77
N LYS A 119 35.94 9.16 -32.57
CA LYS A 119 37.16 8.78 -33.29
C LYS A 119 38.45 9.10 -32.54
N GLU A 120 38.41 9.87 -31.46
CA GLU A 120 39.60 10.40 -30.78
C GLU A 120 39.81 9.87 -29.35
N PHE A 121 38.85 9.17 -28.77
CA PHE A 121 38.96 8.66 -27.39
C PHE A 121 38.74 7.15 -27.36
N ASP A 122 39.59 6.46 -26.62
CA ASP A 122 39.46 5.03 -26.40
C ASP A 122 38.17 4.74 -25.60
N THR A 123 37.39 3.82 -26.14
CA THR A 123 36.09 3.41 -25.58
C THR A 123 36.20 2.90 -24.14
N ASP A 124 37.36 2.31 -23.80
CA ASP A 124 37.63 1.79 -22.46
C ASP A 124 37.82 2.90 -21.41
N THR A 125 38.43 4.03 -21.85
CA THR A 125 38.61 5.20 -20.99
C THR A 125 37.28 5.88 -20.67
N LEU A 126 36.37 5.94 -21.63
CA LEU A 126 35.02 6.51 -21.43
C LEU A 126 34.11 5.64 -20.52
N LYS A 127 34.25 4.33 -20.64
CA LYS A 127 33.52 3.41 -19.74
C LYS A 127 33.98 3.47 -18.29
N LYS A 128 35.24 3.82 -18.04
CA LYS A 128 35.76 4.02 -16.68
C LYS A 128 35.37 5.35 -16.06
N ALA A 129 35.02 6.34 -16.88
CA ALA A 129 34.60 7.67 -16.41
C ALA A 129 33.07 7.77 -16.11
N LEU A 130 32.29 6.80 -16.51
CA LEU A 130 30.86 6.71 -16.27
C LEU A 130 30.58 5.80 -15.08
#